data_c92d4a1515f88c5d68bd71c58adfa7ac
#
_entry.id   c92d4a1515f88c5d68bd71c58adfa7ac
#
_cell.length_a   1.000
_cell.length_b   1.000
_cell.length_c   1.000
_cell.angle_alpha   90.00
_cell.angle_beta   90.00
_cell.angle_gamma   90.00
#
_symmetry.space_group_name_H-M   'P 1'
#
loop_
_entity.id
_entity.type
_entity.pdbx_description
1 polymer ?
#
loop_
_entity_poly.entity_id
_entity_poly.type
_entity_poly.pdbx_seq_one_letter_code
_entity_poly.pdbx_strand_id
1 'polypeptide(L)'
;DLAGALVDAGWELISSGGTARVIADAGLPVIDVADHTGSPIMLGHRVVTLHPKVHGGILADRHDPEHQADMAEHGIAPIDLVVGNLYPFGSSVAEFQYGAGQPEELIDIGGPAMVRAAAKNHAQVGVLVSPDDYAAVTEEIRTDGWLCDSTRRRLARDAFAHTAAYDAAIVTWFDQTADEPEVLP
;
A
#
# COMPACT_ATOMS: atom_id res chain seq x y z
N ASP A 1 -17.92 -4.74 -4.16
CA ASP A 1 -16.67 -3.97 -4.04
C ASP A 1 -15.45 -4.86 -4.25
N LEU A 2 -14.24 -4.29 -4.36
CA LEU A 2 -13.01 -5.06 -4.62
C LEU A 2 -12.73 -6.08 -3.51
N ALA A 3 -12.82 -5.67 -2.23
CA ALA A 3 -12.52 -6.55 -1.09
C ALA A 3 -13.44 -7.78 -1.07
N GLY A 4 -14.75 -7.60 -1.27
CA GLY A 4 -15.70 -8.71 -1.37
C GLY A 4 -15.39 -9.64 -2.52
N ALA A 5 -15.06 -9.11 -3.68
CA ALA A 5 -14.73 -9.92 -4.85
C ALA A 5 -13.45 -10.75 -4.67
N LEU A 6 -12.44 -10.20 -3.97
CA LEU A 6 -11.21 -10.93 -3.62
C LEU A 6 -11.51 -12.07 -2.63
N VAL A 7 -12.32 -11.81 -1.60
CA VAL A 7 -12.74 -12.84 -0.64
C VAL A 7 -13.54 -13.94 -1.33
N ASP A 8 -14.49 -13.60 -2.21
CA ASP A 8 -15.27 -14.56 -2.99
C ASP A 8 -14.39 -15.41 -3.92
N ALA A 9 -13.27 -14.85 -4.39
CA ALA A 9 -12.26 -15.57 -5.16
C ALA A 9 -11.27 -16.39 -4.29
N GLY A 10 -11.47 -16.42 -2.97
CA GLY A 10 -10.66 -17.20 -2.02
C GLY A 10 -9.37 -16.52 -1.57
N TRP A 11 -9.24 -15.21 -1.76
CA TRP A 11 -8.07 -14.46 -1.33
C TRP A 11 -8.15 -14.09 0.15
N GLU A 12 -7.00 -14.06 0.80
CA GLU A 12 -6.81 -13.53 2.15
C GLU A 12 -6.55 -12.02 2.08
N LEU A 13 -7.21 -11.25 2.94
CA LEU A 13 -7.00 -9.82 3.05
C LEU A 13 -6.15 -9.50 4.28
N ILE A 14 -5.09 -8.71 4.07
CA ILE A 14 -4.24 -8.18 5.13
C ILE A 14 -4.35 -6.65 5.08
N SER A 15 -4.66 -6.02 6.21
CA SER A 15 -4.80 -4.57 6.27
C SER A 15 -4.53 -4.04 7.67
N SER A 16 -4.47 -2.72 7.81
CA SER A 16 -4.30 -2.04 9.10
C SER A 16 -5.19 -0.81 9.23
N GLY A 17 -5.34 -0.30 10.43
CA GLY A 17 -5.97 0.99 10.71
C GLY A 17 -7.41 1.12 10.21
N GLY A 18 -7.70 2.24 9.56
CA GLY A 18 -9.05 2.56 9.07
C GLY A 18 -9.56 1.60 8.00
N THR A 19 -8.69 1.17 7.07
CA THR A 19 -9.05 0.24 6.00
C THR A 19 -9.44 -1.13 6.55
N ALA A 20 -8.67 -1.67 7.50
CA ALA A 20 -9.01 -2.94 8.17
C ALA A 20 -10.39 -2.86 8.84
N ARG A 21 -10.67 -1.74 9.52
CA ARG A 21 -11.97 -1.51 10.15
C ARG A 21 -13.11 -1.50 9.14
N VAL A 22 -12.98 -0.76 8.04
CA VAL A 22 -14.01 -0.69 6.99
C VAL A 22 -14.30 -2.07 6.40
N ILE A 23 -13.26 -2.89 6.16
CA ILE A 23 -13.41 -4.26 5.65
C ILE A 23 -14.15 -5.13 6.68
N ALA A 24 -13.75 -5.07 7.95
CA ALA A 24 -14.38 -5.82 9.03
C ALA A 24 -15.84 -5.40 9.28
N ASP A 25 -16.13 -4.09 9.25
CA ASP A 25 -17.50 -3.55 9.41
C ASP A 25 -18.42 -3.98 8.24
N ALA A 26 -17.85 -4.25 7.07
CA ALA A 26 -18.56 -4.86 5.93
C ALA A 26 -18.80 -6.38 6.11
N GLY A 27 -18.35 -6.98 7.21
CA GLY A 27 -18.49 -8.40 7.49
C GLY A 27 -17.51 -9.30 6.72
N LEU A 28 -16.45 -8.73 6.15
CA LEU A 28 -15.43 -9.48 5.40
C LEU A 28 -14.27 -9.87 6.32
N PRO A 29 -13.69 -11.08 6.15
CA PRO A 29 -12.52 -11.48 6.90
C PRO A 29 -11.31 -10.61 6.51
N VAL A 30 -10.56 -10.14 7.49
CA VAL A 30 -9.32 -9.38 7.30
C VAL A 30 -8.36 -9.69 8.44
N ILE A 31 -7.11 -9.90 8.10
CA ILE A 31 -6.01 -10.10 9.06
C ILE A 31 -5.37 -8.73 9.34
N ASP A 32 -5.22 -8.38 10.61
CA ASP A 32 -4.45 -7.18 10.97
C ASP A 32 -2.96 -7.39 10.65
N VAL A 33 -2.30 -6.35 10.15
CA VAL A 33 -0.86 -6.40 9.84
C VAL A 33 -0.03 -6.74 11.08
N ALA A 34 -0.45 -6.31 12.28
CA ALA A 34 0.23 -6.67 13.52
C ALA A 34 0.18 -8.20 13.79
N ASP A 35 -0.95 -8.83 13.52
CA ASP A 35 -1.10 -10.29 13.65
C ASP A 35 -0.28 -11.02 12.57
N HIS A 36 -0.33 -10.53 11.32
CA HIS A 36 0.44 -11.09 10.21
C HIS A 36 1.96 -11.03 10.45
N THR A 37 2.45 -9.92 10.95
CA THR A 37 3.89 -9.72 11.21
C THR A 37 4.34 -10.31 12.52
N GLY A 38 3.45 -10.43 13.50
CA GLY A 38 3.77 -10.74 14.90
C GLY A 38 4.43 -9.56 15.63
N SER A 39 4.40 -8.36 15.05
CA SER A 39 4.98 -7.15 15.61
C SER A 39 3.88 -6.24 16.16
N PRO A 40 3.99 -5.75 17.39
CA PRO A 40 2.99 -4.86 17.95
C PRO A 40 3.01 -3.52 17.23
N ILE A 41 1.87 -2.82 17.27
CA ILE A 41 1.80 -1.44 16.83
C ILE A 41 2.71 -0.59 17.72
N MET A 42 3.63 0.14 17.12
CA MET A 42 4.59 0.98 17.83
C MET A 42 4.79 2.32 17.11
N LEU A 43 5.46 3.26 17.76
CA LEU A 43 5.78 4.58 17.22
C LEU A 43 4.58 5.31 16.61
N GLY A 44 3.39 5.16 17.24
CA GLY A 44 2.18 5.83 16.76
C GLY A 44 1.76 5.40 15.34
N HIS A 45 1.90 4.13 14.98
CA HIS A 45 1.60 3.56 13.65
C HIS A 45 2.58 3.92 12.52
N ARG A 46 3.73 4.52 12.78
CA ARG A 46 4.66 4.99 11.72
C ARG A 46 5.37 3.88 10.96
N VAL A 47 5.43 2.66 11.50
CA VAL A 47 6.22 1.54 10.92
C VAL A 47 5.40 0.27 10.67
N VAL A 48 4.08 0.34 10.74
CA VAL A 48 3.18 -0.84 10.70
C VAL A 48 3.46 -1.77 9.53
N THR A 49 3.57 -1.22 8.32
CA THR A 49 3.81 -2.00 7.09
C THR A 49 5.28 -2.10 6.72
N LEU A 50 6.17 -1.32 7.37
CA LEU A 50 7.62 -1.35 7.12
C LEU A 50 8.27 -2.53 7.85
N HIS A 51 7.91 -3.74 7.45
CA HIS A 51 8.31 -4.99 8.09
C HIS A 51 8.84 -6.00 7.07
N PRO A 52 9.89 -6.80 7.38
CA PRO A 52 10.41 -7.82 6.47
C PRO A 52 9.36 -8.81 5.97
N LYS A 53 8.39 -9.22 6.80
CA LYS A 53 7.32 -10.13 6.36
C LYS A 53 6.42 -9.49 5.29
N VAL A 54 6.15 -8.19 5.37
CA VAL A 54 5.36 -7.48 4.36
C VAL A 54 6.19 -7.27 3.10
N HIS A 55 7.34 -6.60 3.21
CA HIS A 55 8.17 -6.27 2.05
C HIS A 55 8.84 -7.49 1.42
N GLY A 56 9.19 -8.51 2.21
CA GLY A 56 9.67 -9.78 1.71
C GLY A 56 8.59 -10.52 0.91
N GLY A 57 7.35 -10.55 1.40
CA GLY A 57 6.22 -11.14 0.67
C GLY A 57 5.93 -10.46 -0.66
N ILE A 58 6.18 -9.13 -0.76
CA ILE A 58 6.00 -8.36 -2.00
C ILE A 58 7.21 -8.49 -2.93
N LEU A 59 8.45 -8.48 -2.41
CA LEU A 59 9.66 -8.34 -3.21
C LEU A 59 10.34 -9.66 -3.58
N ALA A 60 10.02 -10.77 -2.91
CA ALA A 60 10.65 -12.05 -3.18
C ALA A 60 10.42 -12.49 -4.63
N ASP A 61 11.47 -12.93 -5.31
CA ASP A 61 11.33 -13.69 -6.53
C ASP A 61 10.98 -15.13 -6.18
N ARG A 62 9.75 -15.53 -6.47
CA ARG A 62 9.21 -16.85 -6.14
C ARG A 62 9.77 -17.98 -6.98
N HIS A 63 10.59 -17.67 -8.00
CA HIS A 63 11.31 -18.64 -8.83
C HIS A 63 12.77 -18.82 -8.39
N ASP A 64 13.26 -17.95 -7.50
CA ASP A 64 14.60 -18.02 -6.94
C ASP A 64 14.62 -18.99 -5.73
N PRO A 65 15.41 -20.09 -5.77
CA PRO A 65 15.47 -21.04 -4.67
C PRO A 65 16.01 -20.44 -3.36
N GLU A 66 16.90 -19.43 -3.41
CA GLU A 66 17.42 -18.76 -2.22
C GLU A 66 16.30 -17.94 -1.54
N HIS A 67 15.51 -17.19 -2.35
CA HIS A 67 14.37 -16.46 -1.83
C HIS A 67 13.29 -17.39 -1.26
N GLN A 68 13.05 -18.55 -1.89
CA GLN A 68 12.11 -19.54 -1.36
C GLN A 68 12.57 -20.09 0.01
N ALA A 69 13.88 -20.36 0.16
CA ALA A 69 14.45 -20.82 1.40
C ALA A 69 14.32 -19.76 2.51
N ASP A 70 14.65 -18.49 2.21
CA ASP A 70 14.51 -17.37 3.14
C ASP A 70 13.05 -17.17 3.58
N MET A 71 12.13 -17.23 2.62
CA MET A 71 10.69 -17.11 2.91
C MET A 71 10.22 -18.20 3.87
N ALA A 72 10.66 -19.44 3.63
CA ALA A 72 10.31 -20.58 4.48
C ALA A 72 10.94 -20.46 5.88
N GLU A 73 12.22 -20.10 5.98
CA GLU A 73 12.96 -19.96 7.24
C GLU A 73 12.37 -18.85 8.12
N HIS A 74 12.00 -17.71 7.49
CA HIS A 74 11.54 -16.54 8.23
C HIS A 74 10.00 -16.41 8.31
N GLY A 75 9.25 -17.39 7.81
CA GLY A 75 7.79 -17.41 7.84
C GLY A 75 7.19 -16.22 7.06
N ILE A 76 7.75 -15.94 5.86
CA ILE A 76 7.29 -14.90 4.97
C ILE A 76 6.29 -15.51 3.98
N ALA A 77 5.03 -15.13 4.08
CA ALA A 77 4.01 -15.51 3.10
C ALA A 77 4.09 -14.60 1.85
N PRO A 78 3.84 -15.13 0.65
CA PRO A 78 3.78 -14.30 -0.55
C PRO A 78 2.58 -13.35 -0.50
N ILE A 79 2.78 -12.13 -1.01
CA ILE A 79 1.72 -11.14 -1.21
C ILE A 79 1.52 -10.98 -2.72
N ASP A 80 0.30 -11.24 -3.18
CA ASP A 80 0.00 -11.28 -4.61
C ASP A 80 -0.46 -9.92 -5.14
N LEU A 81 -1.19 -9.15 -4.34
CA LEU A 81 -1.76 -7.87 -4.74
C LEU A 81 -1.55 -6.82 -3.64
N VAL A 82 -1.09 -5.65 -4.03
CA VAL A 82 -1.04 -4.46 -3.18
C VAL A 82 -2.08 -3.46 -3.65
N VAL A 83 -2.94 -3.00 -2.75
CA VAL A 83 -3.91 -1.94 -3.00
C VAL A 83 -3.53 -0.75 -2.11
N GLY A 84 -3.05 0.32 -2.72
CA GLY A 84 -2.53 1.49 -2.03
C GLY A 84 -3.00 2.80 -2.66
N ASN A 85 -4.19 3.26 -2.27
CA ASN A 85 -4.71 4.55 -2.72
C ASN A 85 -4.09 5.65 -1.83
N LEU A 86 -3.04 6.29 -2.33
CA LEU A 86 -2.44 7.42 -1.63
C LEU A 86 -3.38 8.63 -1.75
N TYR A 87 -3.72 9.24 -0.63
CA TYR A 87 -4.46 10.50 -0.66
C TYR A 87 -3.60 11.60 -1.28
N PRO A 88 -4.16 12.49 -2.12
CA PRO A 88 -3.41 13.62 -2.65
C PRO A 88 -2.90 14.49 -1.50
N PHE A 89 -1.59 14.56 -1.32
CA PHE A 89 -0.96 15.27 -0.20
C PHE A 89 -1.43 16.73 -0.11
N GLY A 90 -1.50 17.43 -1.25
CA GLY A 90 -1.93 18.83 -1.29
C GLY A 90 -3.35 19.09 -0.76
N SER A 91 -4.32 18.19 -1.02
CA SER A 91 -5.67 18.31 -0.46
C SER A 91 -5.70 17.98 1.03
N SER A 92 -4.94 16.98 1.46
CA SER A 92 -4.83 16.61 2.88
C SER A 92 -4.23 17.74 3.71
N VAL A 93 -3.21 18.42 3.20
CA VAL A 93 -2.62 19.59 3.87
C VAL A 93 -3.58 20.79 3.88
N ALA A 94 -4.32 21.02 2.79
CA ALA A 94 -5.29 22.12 2.72
C ALA A 94 -6.44 21.96 3.74
N GLU A 95 -6.82 20.72 4.06
CA GLU A 95 -7.82 20.39 5.07
C GLU A 95 -7.24 20.32 6.49
N PHE A 96 -5.92 20.32 6.62
CA PHE A 96 -5.23 20.23 7.90
C PHE A 96 -5.49 21.47 8.74
N GLN A 97 -6.12 21.29 9.91
CA GLN A 97 -6.38 22.39 10.84
C GLN A 97 -5.10 22.76 11.59
N TYR A 98 -4.65 23.99 11.44
CA TYR A 98 -3.55 24.55 12.21
C TYR A 98 -3.75 24.29 13.71
N GLY A 99 -2.75 23.63 14.34
CA GLY A 99 -2.80 23.26 15.76
C GLY A 99 -3.16 21.79 16.04
N ALA A 100 -3.48 20.99 15.00
CA ALA A 100 -3.74 19.56 15.14
C ALA A 100 -2.47 18.68 15.06
N GLY A 101 -1.27 19.29 14.90
CA GLY A 101 0.02 18.60 14.76
C GLY A 101 0.92 19.25 13.71
N GLN A 102 1.91 18.53 13.23
CA GLN A 102 2.81 18.99 12.17
C GLN A 102 2.29 18.44 10.82
N PRO A 103 2.18 19.26 9.76
CA PRO A 103 1.72 18.82 8.44
C PRO A 103 2.56 17.65 7.86
N GLU A 104 3.84 17.55 8.24
CA GLU A 104 4.74 16.46 7.88
C GLU A 104 4.23 15.08 8.33
N GLU A 105 3.40 15.03 9.37
CA GLU A 105 2.76 13.78 9.84
C GLU A 105 1.76 13.20 8.81
N LEU A 106 1.33 14.00 7.84
CA LEU A 106 0.48 13.56 6.72
C LEU A 106 1.26 12.87 5.61
N ILE A 107 2.61 12.95 5.64
CA ILE A 107 3.45 12.27 4.65
C ILE A 107 3.42 10.77 4.92
N ASP A 108 2.80 10.03 4.00
CA ASP A 108 2.77 8.57 4.06
C ASP A 108 4.09 7.98 3.56
N ILE A 109 4.72 7.15 4.40
CA ILE A 109 5.95 6.43 4.06
C ILE A 109 5.64 4.99 3.67
N GLY A 110 4.79 4.32 4.43
CA GLY A 110 4.50 2.89 4.27
C GLY A 110 3.75 2.56 2.97
N GLY A 111 2.75 3.36 2.63
CA GLY A 111 1.97 3.20 1.41
C GLY A 111 2.83 3.31 0.15
N PRO A 112 3.54 4.43 -0.08
CA PRO A 112 4.46 4.57 -1.21
C PRO A 112 5.54 3.49 -1.25
N ALA A 113 6.08 3.05 -0.11
CA ALA A 113 7.06 1.97 -0.05
C ALA A 113 6.49 0.65 -0.59
N MET A 114 5.29 0.24 -0.14
CA MET A 114 4.62 -0.97 -0.61
C MET A 114 4.25 -0.88 -2.09
N VAL A 115 3.69 0.25 -2.52
CA VAL A 115 3.30 0.49 -3.93
C VAL A 115 4.52 0.37 -4.85
N ARG A 116 5.64 0.99 -4.50
CA ARG A 116 6.89 0.91 -5.27
C ARG A 116 7.50 -0.49 -5.28
N ALA A 117 7.43 -1.21 -4.15
CA ALA A 117 7.90 -2.59 -4.05
C ALA A 117 7.10 -3.51 -4.98
N ALA A 118 5.77 -3.43 -4.95
CA ALA A 118 4.89 -4.21 -5.82
C ALA A 118 5.08 -3.85 -7.31
N ALA A 119 5.16 -2.57 -7.64
CA ALA A 119 5.43 -2.11 -9.00
C ALA A 119 6.77 -2.61 -9.54
N LYS A 120 7.83 -2.63 -8.71
CA LYS A 120 9.12 -3.21 -9.07
C LYS A 120 9.00 -4.70 -9.38
N ASN A 121 8.23 -5.43 -8.57
CA ASN A 121 8.05 -6.89 -8.71
C ASN A 121 6.80 -7.27 -9.53
N HIS A 122 6.39 -6.43 -10.49
CA HIS A 122 5.17 -6.62 -11.28
C HIS A 122 5.12 -7.94 -12.07
N ALA A 123 6.23 -8.60 -12.26
CA ALA A 123 6.25 -9.95 -12.85
C ALA A 123 5.44 -10.95 -11.99
N GLN A 124 5.36 -10.73 -10.68
CA GLN A 124 4.74 -11.64 -9.72
C GLN A 124 3.67 -11.01 -8.84
N VAL A 125 3.57 -9.68 -8.78
CA VAL A 125 2.68 -8.94 -7.87
C VAL A 125 1.87 -7.91 -8.65
N GLY A 126 0.56 -7.87 -8.41
CA GLY A 126 -0.30 -6.79 -8.89
C GLY A 126 -0.22 -5.57 -7.96
N VAL A 127 -0.46 -4.37 -8.51
CA VAL A 127 -0.53 -3.15 -7.71
C VAL A 127 -1.65 -2.24 -8.19
N LEU A 128 -2.51 -1.80 -7.29
CA LEU A 128 -3.61 -0.88 -7.56
C LEU A 128 -3.43 0.42 -6.79
N VAL A 129 -3.52 1.54 -7.48
CA VAL A 129 -3.38 2.89 -6.90
C VAL A 129 -4.59 3.79 -7.18
N SER A 130 -5.56 3.31 -7.96
CA SER A 130 -6.79 4.02 -8.25
C SER A 130 -8.01 3.11 -8.16
N PRO A 131 -9.12 3.56 -7.54
CA PRO A 131 -10.40 2.86 -7.59
C PRO A 131 -10.94 2.64 -9.01
N ASP A 132 -10.52 3.44 -9.98
CA ASP A 132 -10.96 3.33 -11.38
C ASP A 132 -10.56 1.98 -12.01
N ASP A 133 -9.49 1.36 -11.53
CA ASP A 133 -9.04 0.05 -12.00
C ASP A 133 -9.75 -1.13 -11.33
N TYR A 134 -10.50 -0.91 -10.25
CA TYR A 134 -11.07 -2.00 -9.44
C TYR A 134 -12.00 -2.92 -10.22
N ALA A 135 -12.89 -2.34 -11.05
CA ALA A 135 -13.83 -3.12 -11.82
C ALA A 135 -13.15 -4.04 -12.83
N ALA A 136 -12.19 -3.51 -13.59
CA ALA A 136 -11.46 -4.27 -14.60
C ALA A 136 -10.61 -5.38 -13.96
N VAL A 137 -9.91 -5.07 -12.86
CA VAL A 137 -9.08 -6.02 -12.12
C VAL A 137 -9.94 -7.12 -11.48
N THR A 138 -11.06 -6.75 -10.88
CA THR A 138 -12.01 -7.73 -10.31
C THR A 138 -12.51 -8.71 -11.37
N GLU A 139 -12.85 -8.21 -12.55
CA GLU A 139 -13.36 -9.06 -13.64
C GLU A 139 -12.27 -9.99 -14.18
N GLU A 140 -11.04 -9.51 -14.31
CA GLU A 140 -9.91 -10.34 -14.75
C GLU A 140 -9.60 -11.45 -13.74
N ILE A 141 -9.55 -11.13 -12.43
CA ILE A 141 -9.35 -12.12 -11.36
C ILE A 141 -10.48 -13.14 -11.35
N ARG A 142 -11.73 -12.70 -11.50
CA ARG A 142 -12.90 -13.59 -11.52
C ARG A 142 -12.90 -14.55 -12.71
N THR A 143 -12.41 -14.11 -13.86
CA THR A 143 -12.43 -14.88 -15.12
C THR A 143 -11.22 -15.78 -15.24
N ASP A 144 -10.03 -15.27 -14.94
CA ASP A 144 -8.75 -15.90 -15.21
C ASP A 144 -8.03 -16.38 -13.93
N GLY A 145 -8.59 -16.07 -12.76
CA GLY A 145 -7.99 -16.40 -11.45
C GLY A 145 -6.85 -15.50 -11.04
N TRP A 146 -6.28 -14.74 -11.97
CA TRP A 146 -5.13 -13.86 -11.75
C TRP A 146 -5.05 -12.77 -12.84
N LEU A 147 -4.17 -11.78 -12.62
CA LEU A 147 -3.91 -10.71 -13.58
C LEU A 147 -2.87 -11.14 -14.63
N CYS A 148 -3.12 -10.87 -15.90
CA CYS A 148 -2.15 -11.13 -16.96
C CYS A 148 -0.94 -10.17 -16.90
N ASP A 149 0.15 -10.55 -17.55
CA ASP A 149 1.41 -9.78 -17.54
C ASP A 149 1.25 -8.35 -18.05
N SER A 150 0.42 -8.15 -19.08
CA SER A 150 0.17 -6.82 -19.63
C SER A 150 -0.58 -5.91 -18.66
N THR A 151 -1.57 -6.45 -17.94
CA THR A 151 -2.29 -5.73 -16.89
C THR A 151 -1.35 -5.36 -15.74
N ARG A 152 -0.58 -6.31 -15.20
CA ARG A 152 0.37 -6.03 -14.13
C ARG A 152 1.41 -4.97 -14.53
N ARG A 153 1.94 -5.05 -15.76
CA ARG A 153 2.90 -4.07 -16.28
C ARG A 153 2.29 -2.67 -16.41
N ARG A 154 1.05 -2.56 -16.89
CA ARG A 154 0.32 -1.28 -16.96
C ARG A 154 0.14 -0.70 -15.56
N LEU A 155 -0.40 -1.48 -14.64
CA LEU A 155 -0.62 -1.08 -13.25
C LEU A 155 0.68 -0.66 -12.55
N ALA A 156 1.78 -1.35 -12.80
CA ALA A 156 3.09 -0.98 -12.24
C ALA A 156 3.58 0.38 -12.78
N ARG A 157 3.39 0.65 -14.07
CA ARG A 157 3.69 1.97 -14.65
C ARG A 157 2.86 3.05 -14.00
N ASP A 158 1.55 2.80 -13.79
CA ASP A 158 0.63 3.76 -13.19
C ASP A 158 0.96 3.99 -11.72
N ALA A 159 1.38 2.95 -10.99
CA ALA A 159 1.86 3.04 -9.63
C ALA A 159 3.12 3.92 -9.48
N PHE A 160 4.10 3.79 -10.39
CA PHE A 160 5.27 4.68 -10.38
C PHE A 160 4.90 6.12 -10.74
N ALA A 161 3.98 6.34 -11.67
CA ALA A 161 3.48 7.68 -11.98
C ALA A 161 2.77 8.32 -10.78
N HIS A 162 1.97 7.51 -10.07
CA HIS A 162 1.24 7.94 -8.87
C HIS A 162 2.18 8.35 -7.73
N THR A 163 3.20 7.53 -7.41
CA THR A 163 4.18 7.88 -6.36
C THR A 163 5.05 9.07 -6.76
N ALA A 164 5.41 9.22 -8.04
CA ALA A 164 6.15 10.39 -8.52
C ALA A 164 5.33 11.68 -8.37
N ALA A 165 4.04 11.65 -8.68
CA ALA A 165 3.15 12.79 -8.49
C ALA A 165 2.95 13.12 -7.00
N TYR A 166 2.88 12.10 -6.14
CA TYR A 166 2.81 12.26 -4.69
C TYR A 166 4.05 12.98 -4.14
N ASP A 167 5.26 12.52 -4.49
CA ASP A 167 6.51 13.16 -4.07
C ASP A 167 6.63 14.59 -4.60
N ALA A 168 6.21 14.85 -5.84
CA ALA A 168 6.21 16.19 -6.42
C ALA A 168 5.26 17.15 -5.67
N ALA A 169 4.11 16.66 -5.18
CA ALA A 169 3.19 17.46 -4.37
C ALA A 169 3.82 17.83 -3.01
N ILE A 170 4.56 16.92 -2.40
CA ILE A 170 5.32 17.19 -1.16
C ILE A 170 6.38 18.28 -1.39
N VAL A 171 7.16 18.17 -2.47
CA VAL A 171 8.16 19.20 -2.84
C VAL A 171 7.49 20.56 -3.03
N THR A 172 6.37 20.61 -3.76
CA THR A 172 5.63 21.85 -3.96
C THR A 172 5.18 22.48 -2.64
N TRP A 173 4.74 21.65 -1.70
CA TRP A 173 4.35 22.13 -0.37
C TRP A 173 5.53 22.68 0.41
N PHE A 174 6.68 22.02 0.42
CA PHE A 174 7.90 22.54 1.07
C PHE A 174 8.34 23.88 0.47
N ASP A 175 8.28 24.02 -0.86
CA ASP A 175 8.64 25.27 -1.54
C ASP A 175 7.69 26.41 -1.14
N GLN A 176 6.40 26.14 -0.95
CA GLN A 176 5.41 27.14 -0.55
C GLN A 176 5.51 27.56 0.91
N THR A 177 5.99 26.67 1.77
CA THR A 177 6.10 26.92 3.22
C THR A 177 7.48 27.43 3.65
N ALA A 178 8.46 27.39 2.76
CA ALA A 178 9.84 27.84 3.06
C ALA A 178 9.95 29.33 3.45
N ASP A 179 8.99 30.17 3.03
CA ASP A 179 8.97 31.61 3.29
C ASP A 179 8.05 32.00 4.48
N GLU A 180 7.39 31.05 5.15
CA GLU A 180 6.62 31.39 6.37
C GLU A 180 7.58 31.64 7.53
N PRO A 181 7.49 32.83 8.20
CA PRO A 181 8.33 33.10 9.36
C PRO A 181 8.03 32.11 10.47
N GLU A 182 9.07 31.49 11.00
CA GLU A 182 9.01 30.55 12.13
C GLU A 182 8.27 31.22 13.29
N VAL A 183 7.00 30.90 13.49
CA VAL A 183 6.26 31.35 14.68
C VAL A 183 6.72 30.44 15.82
N LEU A 184 7.83 30.86 16.47
CA LEU A 184 8.27 30.23 17.71
C LEU A 184 7.18 30.37 18.78
N PRO A 185 6.90 29.35 19.58
CA PRO A 185 5.91 29.38 20.64
C PRO A 185 6.26 30.33 21.78
#